data_1f080119b61cdaed0dacc0925468fdc7
#
_entry.id   1f080119b61cdaed0dacc0925468fdc7
#
_cell.length_a   1.000
_cell.length_b   1.000
_cell.length_c   1.000
_cell.angle_alpha   90.00
_cell.angle_beta   90.00
_cell.angle_gamma   90.00
#
_symmetry.space_group_name_H-M   'P 1'
#
loop_
_entity.id
_entity.type
_entity.pdbx_description
1 polymer ?
#
loop_
_entity_poly.entity_id
_entity_poly.type
_entity_poly.pdbx_seq_one_letter_code
_entity_poly.pdbx_strand_id
1 'polypeptide(L)'
;MPSVYQIKNTGQPINNKVQKPRSYKLLKYLLLVIVAGAAFRYFFAPNIQDIPQGVYDQTAKDSPFYSVITGGKKIVWFGADCPVSKMRQQAVDNLLKMANLEDVYEQRAFLQNSMSSSCYGKDCVDSMLVENCSDSYCLIVPSHHKFVRVDFKSRNLLKILQKVQSW
;
A
#
# COMPACT_ATOMS: atom_id res chain seq x y z
N MET A 1 -19.20 16.27 -92.40
CA MET A 1 -17.93 15.79 -91.87
C MET A 1 -17.93 16.09 -90.37
N PRO A 2 -18.08 15.12 -89.48
CA PRO A 2 -18.10 15.40 -88.05
C PRO A 2 -16.67 15.32 -87.44
N SER A 3 -16.36 16.33 -86.63
CA SER A 3 -15.10 16.52 -85.92
C SER A 3 -14.95 15.55 -84.78
N VAL A 4 -13.90 14.76 -84.77
CA VAL A 4 -13.56 13.80 -83.74
C VAL A 4 -12.87 14.52 -82.60
N TYR A 5 -13.50 14.64 -81.42
CA TYR A 5 -12.85 15.09 -80.19
C TYR A 5 -12.03 13.95 -79.59
N GLN A 6 -10.73 14.11 -79.56
CA GLN A 6 -9.82 13.26 -78.81
C GLN A 6 -9.87 13.60 -77.32
N ILE A 7 -10.32 12.68 -76.48
CA ILE A 7 -10.24 12.79 -75.07
C ILE A 7 -8.82 12.35 -74.63
N LYS A 8 -7.99 13.29 -74.18
CA LYS A 8 -6.70 13.04 -73.57
C LYS A 8 -6.94 12.47 -72.14
N ASN A 9 -6.79 11.16 -71.99
CA ASN A 9 -6.68 10.51 -70.67
C ASN A 9 -5.31 10.83 -70.08
N THR A 10 -5.21 11.91 -69.27
CA THR A 10 -4.10 12.13 -68.39
C THR A 10 -4.26 11.26 -67.14
N GLY A 11 -3.74 10.02 -67.24
CA GLY A 11 -3.61 9.13 -66.08
C GLY A 11 -2.58 9.68 -65.11
N GLN A 12 -2.97 10.52 -64.17
CA GLN A 12 -2.15 10.82 -63.02
C GLN A 12 -2.32 9.68 -61.99
N PRO A 13 -1.24 9.08 -61.51
CA PRO A 13 -1.32 8.14 -60.42
C PRO A 13 -1.81 8.87 -59.16
N ILE A 14 -3.01 8.50 -58.70
CA ILE A 14 -3.54 8.99 -57.40
C ILE A 14 -2.66 8.39 -56.30
N ASN A 15 -1.73 9.18 -55.84
CA ASN A 15 -0.82 8.81 -54.74
C ASN A 15 -1.61 8.96 -53.43
N ASN A 16 -2.45 8.00 -53.09
CA ASN A 16 -3.18 7.92 -51.86
C ASN A 16 -2.19 7.58 -50.71
N LYS A 17 -1.32 8.53 -50.38
CA LYS A 17 -0.64 8.50 -49.05
C LYS A 17 -1.73 8.72 -48.02
N VAL A 18 -2.22 7.59 -47.46
CA VAL A 18 -3.07 7.58 -46.27
C VAL A 18 -2.28 8.31 -45.17
N GLN A 19 -2.55 9.59 -44.98
CA GLN A 19 -2.01 10.33 -43.86
C GLN A 19 -2.59 9.69 -42.59
N LYS A 20 -1.78 8.88 -41.91
CA LYS A 20 -2.12 8.37 -40.57
C LYS A 20 -2.46 9.56 -39.69
N PRO A 21 -3.66 9.63 -39.11
CA PRO A 21 -4.08 10.80 -38.36
C PRO A 21 -3.10 11.05 -37.21
N ARG A 22 -2.65 12.32 -37.09
CA ARG A 22 -1.74 12.78 -36.01
C ARG A 22 -2.26 12.41 -34.60
N SER A 23 -3.55 12.20 -34.45
CA SER A 23 -4.22 11.76 -33.22
C SER A 23 -3.76 10.39 -32.72
N TYR A 24 -3.30 9.49 -33.59
CA TYR A 24 -2.87 8.13 -33.20
C TYR A 24 -1.59 8.15 -32.37
N LYS A 25 -0.69 9.08 -32.58
CA LYS A 25 0.51 9.24 -31.75
C LYS A 25 0.14 9.75 -30.36
N LEU A 26 -0.72 10.77 -30.29
CA LEU A 26 -1.23 11.30 -29.02
C LEU A 26 -1.97 10.23 -28.19
N LEU A 27 -2.81 9.45 -28.85
CA LEU A 27 -3.56 8.36 -28.21
C LEU A 27 -2.61 7.29 -27.62
N LYS A 28 -1.53 6.93 -28.33
CA LYS A 28 -0.51 6.00 -27.81
C LYS A 28 0.20 6.56 -26.56
N TYR A 29 0.59 7.83 -26.58
CA TYR A 29 1.24 8.45 -25.41
C TYR A 29 0.29 8.53 -24.22
N LEU A 30 -0.98 8.89 -24.44
CA LEU A 30 -2.00 8.93 -23.39
C LEU A 30 -2.20 7.54 -22.78
N LEU A 31 -2.29 6.50 -23.59
CA LEU A 31 -2.45 5.12 -23.14
C LEU A 31 -1.23 4.67 -22.35
N LEU A 32 -0.02 5.02 -22.78
CA LEU A 32 1.23 4.70 -22.09
C LEU A 32 1.30 5.39 -20.73
N VAL A 33 0.87 6.65 -20.62
CA VAL A 33 0.81 7.40 -19.34
C VAL A 33 -0.22 6.76 -18.38
N ILE A 34 -1.39 6.34 -18.90
CA ILE A 34 -2.42 5.66 -18.11
C ILE A 34 -1.89 4.33 -17.57
N VAL A 35 -1.27 3.52 -18.42
CA VAL A 35 -0.70 2.22 -18.03
C VAL A 35 0.44 2.39 -17.03
N ALA A 36 1.34 3.36 -17.26
CA ALA A 36 2.43 3.67 -16.32
C ALA A 36 1.89 4.17 -14.97
N GLY A 37 0.86 5.01 -14.97
CA GLY A 37 0.20 5.50 -13.76
C GLY A 37 -0.52 4.40 -13.00
N ALA A 38 -1.18 3.47 -13.69
CA ALA A 38 -1.82 2.31 -13.09
C ALA A 38 -0.79 1.33 -12.50
N ALA A 39 0.29 1.04 -13.23
CA ALA A 39 1.41 0.23 -12.75
C ALA A 39 2.07 0.86 -11.52
N PHE A 40 2.34 2.16 -11.55
CA PHE A 40 2.89 2.89 -10.42
C PHE A 40 1.98 2.80 -9.19
N ARG A 41 0.66 2.98 -9.34
CA ARG A 41 -0.30 2.80 -8.24
C ARG A 41 -0.29 1.38 -7.69
N TYR A 42 -0.22 0.37 -8.57
CA TYR A 42 -0.21 -1.03 -8.16
C TYR A 42 1.05 -1.40 -7.35
N PHE A 43 2.23 -0.96 -7.79
CA PHE A 43 3.50 -1.26 -7.12
C PHE A 43 3.75 -0.44 -5.85
N PHE A 44 3.16 0.75 -5.72
CA PHE A 44 3.37 1.65 -4.59
C PHE A 44 2.13 1.81 -3.68
N ALA A 45 1.06 1.07 -3.95
CA ALA A 45 -0.06 1.02 -3.02
C ALA A 45 0.38 0.32 -1.73
N PRO A 46 0.02 0.86 -0.54
CA PRO A 46 0.24 0.15 0.70
C PRO A 46 -0.51 -1.18 0.66
N ASN A 47 0.13 -2.25 1.15
CA ASN A 47 -0.50 -3.56 1.26
C ASN A 47 -1.53 -3.54 2.39
N ILE A 48 -2.76 -3.22 2.03
CA ILE A 48 -3.90 -3.15 2.96
C ILE A 48 -4.54 -4.52 3.01
N GLN A 49 -4.64 -5.08 4.20
CA GLN A 49 -5.23 -6.40 4.43
C GLN A 49 -6.36 -6.28 5.45
N ASP A 50 -7.37 -7.13 5.30
CA ASP A 50 -8.42 -7.26 6.28
C ASP A 50 -7.97 -8.19 7.41
N ILE A 51 -8.31 -7.84 8.66
CA ILE A 51 -8.16 -8.74 9.80
C ILE A 51 -9.34 -9.70 9.76
N PRO A 52 -9.13 -11.02 9.65
CA PRO A 52 -10.21 -11.99 9.63
C PRO A 52 -11.10 -11.87 10.88
N GLN A 53 -12.42 -11.95 10.72
CA GLN A 53 -13.37 -11.83 11.84
C GLN A 53 -13.10 -12.86 12.93
N GLY A 54 -12.78 -14.10 12.56
CA GLY A 54 -12.46 -15.17 13.52
C GLY A 54 -11.29 -14.84 14.47
N VAL A 55 -10.43 -13.91 14.09
CA VAL A 55 -9.34 -13.42 14.92
C VAL A 55 -9.88 -12.69 16.17
N TYR A 56 -10.91 -11.87 16.00
CA TYR A 56 -11.55 -11.14 17.11
C TYR A 56 -12.28 -12.09 18.06
N ASP A 57 -12.90 -13.15 17.51
CA ASP A 57 -13.68 -14.09 18.28
C ASP A 57 -12.80 -15.04 19.11
N GLN A 58 -11.59 -15.33 18.62
CA GLN A 58 -10.65 -16.28 19.21
C GLN A 58 -9.65 -15.62 20.17
N THR A 59 -9.44 -14.30 20.06
CA THR A 59 -8.47 -13.61 20.91
C THR A 59 -9.01 -13.50 22.34
N ALA A 60 -8.31 -14.09 23.29
CA ALA A 60 -8.67 -13.97 24.69
C ALA A 60 -8.61 -12.51 25.16
N LYS A 61 -9.62 -12.06 25.90
CA LYS A 61 -9.74 -10.66 26.36
C LYS A 61 -8.62 -10.21 27.30
N ASP A 62 -7.97 -11.15 27.96
CA ASP A 62 -6.81 -10.96 28.83
C ASP A 62 -5.46 -11.03 28.06
N SER A 63 -5.49 -11.38 26.79
CA SER A 63 -4.30 -11.37 25.94
C SER A 63 -3.80 -9.93 25.72
N PRO A 64 -2.48 -9.67 25.77
CA PRO A 64 -1.91 -8.37 25.42
C PRO A 64 -2.25 -7.94 24.00
N PHE A 65 -2.55 -8.89 23.10
CA PHE A 65 -2.93 -8.63 21.72
C PHE A 65 -4.39 -8.19 21.56
N TYR A 66 -5.27 -8.50 22.52
CA TYR A 66 -6.65 -8.03 22.50
C TYR A 66 -6.72 -6.51 22.44
N SER A 67 -5.90 -5.83 23.21
CA SER A 67 -5.81 -4.35 23.18
C SER A 67 -5.26 -3.81 21.86
N VAL A 68 -4.52 -4.62 21.09
CA VAL A 68 -3.97 -4.22 19.78
C VAL A 68 -5.04 -4.20 18.70
N ILE A 69 -5.96 -5.17 18.73
CA ILE A 69 -7.05 -5.29 17.73
C ILE A 69 -8.32 -4.54 18.14
N THR A 70 -8.37 -4.02 19.38
CA THR A 70 -9.48 -3.23 19.90
C THR A 70 -8.99 -1.83 20.28
N GLY A 71 -9.89 -0.87 20.24
CA GLY A 71 -9.57 0.53 20.63
C GLY A 71 -9.04 1.38 19.47
N GLY A 72 -8.07 2.25 19.76
CA GLY A 72 -7.52 3.21 18.80
C GLY A 72 -6.55 2.61 17.78
N LYS A 73 -6.13 3.43 16.83
CA LYS A 73 -5.13 3.05 15.81
C LYS A 73 -3.78 2.78 16.46
N LYS A 74 -3.08 1.75 15.99
CA LYS A 74 -1.80 1.33 16.58
C LYS A 74 -0.72 1.10 15.52
N ILE A 75 0.51 1.40 15.90
CA ILE A 75 1.71 0.98 15.18
C ILE A 75 2.31 -0.17 15.97
N VAL A 76 2.24 -1.38 15.43
CA VAL A 76 2.71 -2.60 16.07
C VAL A 76 3.95 -3.11 15.35
N TRP A 77 4.94 -3.58 16.10
CA TRP A 77 6.09 -4.25 15.56
C TRP A 77 6.75 -5.17 16.61
N PHE A 78 7.50 -6.14 16.12
CA PHE A 78 8.18 -7.14 16.93
C PHE A 78 9.69 -6.97 16.79
N GLY A 79 10.43 -7.22 17.85
CA GLY A 79 11.88 -7.11 17.85
C GLY A 79 12.53 -7.80 19.03
N ALA A 80 13.85 -7.91 19.01
CA ALA A 80 14.62 -8.33 20.18
C ALA A 80 14.76 -7.16 21.16
N ASP A 81 14.86 -7.44 22.46
CA ASP A 81 15.21 -6.41 23.44
C ASP A 81 16.71 -6.05 23.34
N CYS A 82 17.00 -5.12 22.46
CA CYS A 82 18.35 -4.68 22.16
C CYS A 82 18.38 -3.16 21.91
N PRO A 83 19.58 -2.53 21.96
CA PRO A 83 19.72 -1.09 21.73
C PRO A 83 19.13 -0.60 20.40
N VAL A 84 19.21 -1.42 19.33
CA VAL A 84 18.66 -1.09 18.01
C VAL A 84 17.15 -0.98 18.05
N SER A 85 16.47 -1.89 18.77
CA SER A 85 15.01 -1.84 18.94
C SER A 85 14.58 -0.62 19.74
N LYS A 86 15.33 -0.26 20.79
CA LYS A 86 15.07 0.97 21.57
C LYS A 86 15.25 2.23 20.73
N MET A 87 16.30 2.31 19.91
CA MET A 87 16.48 3.40 18.95
C MET A 87 15.34 3.49 17.94
N ARG A 88 14.86 2.34 17.44
CA ARG A 88 13.72 2.28 16.50
C ARG A 88 12.44 2.80 17.17
N GLN A 89 12.19 2.39 18.41
CA GLN A 89 11.05 2.87 19.18
C GLN A 89 11.08 4.39 19.32
N GLN A 90 12.21 4.95 19.75
CA GLN A 90 12.39 6.39 19.86
C GLN A 90 12.23 7.12 18.52
N ALA A 91 12.70 6.52 17.42
CA ALA A 91 12.56 7.11 16.09
C ALA A 91 11.08 7.18 15.64
N VAL A 92 10.28 6.16 15.96
CA VAL A 92 8.83 6.17 15.68
C VAL A 92 8.13 7.20 16.56
N ASP A 93 8.43 7.27 17.85
CA ASP A 93 7.84 8.25 18.77
C ASP A 93 8.16 9.70 18.32
N ASN A 94 9.42 9.95 17.94
CA ASN A 94 9.81 11.25 17.41
C ASN A 94 9.09 11.60 16.11
N LEU A 95 8.92 10.61 15.22
CA LEU A 95 8.20 10.80 13.96
C LEU A 95 6.72 11.14 14.22
N LEU A 96 6.06 10.46 15.16
CA LEU A 96 4.68 10.76 15.54
C LEU A 96 4.56 12.19 16.11
N LYS A 97 5.45 12.58 17.02
CA LYS A 97 5.50 13.94 17.58
C LYS A 97 5.70 15.00 16.51
N MET A 98 6.71 14.82 15.64
CA MET A 98 6.97 15.76 14.54
C MET A 98 5.82 15.92 13.57
N ALA A 99 5.01 14.88 13.43
CA ALA A 99 3.85 14.87 12.53
C ALA A 99 2.53 15.25 13.22
N ASN A 100 2.53 15.52 14.53
CA ASN A 100 1.34 15.73 15.37
C ASN A 100 0.35 14.55 15.24
N LEU A 101 0.86 13.32 15.33
CA LEU A 101 0.10 12.09 15.21
C LEU A 101 0.09 11.25 16.50
N GLU A 102 0.67 11.75 17.58
CA GLU A 102 0.76 11.05 18.88
C GLU A 102 -0.62 10.76 19.51
N ASP A 103 -1.60 11.63 19.27
CA ASP A 103 -2.97 11.44 19.74
C ASP A 103 -3.78 10.49 18.85
N VAL A 104 -3.28 10.19 17.64
CA VAL A 104 -3.96 9.35 16.65
C VAL A 104 -3.47 7.91 16.71
N TYR A 105 -2.17 7.71 16.93
CA TYR A 105 -1.52 6.41 16.91
C TYR A 105 -0.82 6.11 18.22
N GLU A 106 -1.09 4.93 18.77
CA GLU A 106 -0.32 4.36 19.87
C GLU A 106 0.74 3.40 19.34
N GLN A 107 2.02 3.57 19.73
CA GLN A 107 3.06 2.61 19.40
C GLN A 107 3.05 1.44 20.40
N ARG A 108 3.09 0.20 19.86
CA ARG A 108 3.23 -1.04 20.62
C ARG A 108 4.39 -1.87 20.08
N ALA A 109 5.50 -1.83 20.78
CA ALA A 109 6.66 -2.66 20.48
C ALA A 109 6.63 -3.93 21.36
N PHE A 110 6.62 -5.09 20.72
CA PHE A 110 6.71 -6.38 21.40
C PHE A 110 8.15 -6.89 21.29
N LEU A 111 8.86 -6.89 22.42
CA LEU A 111 10.24 -7.33 22.48
C LEU A 111 10.27 -8.83 22.83
N GLN A 112 11.18 -9.57 22.22
CA GLN A 112 11.21 -11.04 22.25
C GLN A 112 11.25 -11.66 23.66
N ASN A 113 11.75 -10.94 24.64
CA ASN A 113 11.79 -11.38 26.06
C ASN A 113 10.46 -11.15 26.79
N SER A 114 9.53 -10.39 26.24
CA SER A 114 8.21 -10.08 26.83
C SER A 114 7.06 -10.88 26.22
N MET A 115 7.33 -11.65 25.19
CA MET A 115 6.34 -12.54 24.56
C MET A 115 6.17 -13.80 25.42
N SER A 116 5.30 -13.75 26.42
CA SER A 116 4.85 -14.98 27.06
C SER A 116 4.00 -15.76 26.06
N SER A 117 4.36 -17.01 25.88
CA SER A 117 3.93 -17.95 24.85
C SER A 117 2.50 -18.46 24.97
N SER A 118 1.54 -17.64 25.32
CA SER A 118 0.18 -18.12 25.61
C SER A 118 -0.69 -18.36 24.36
N CYS A 119 -0.18 -18.10 23.17
CA CYS A 119 -0.91 -18.38 21.93
C CYS A 119 0.03 -18.78 20.79
N TYR A 120 0.36 -20.06 20.71
CA TYR A 120 1.03 -20.68 19.57
C TYR A 120 0.04 -21.56 18.79
N GLY A 121 -0.79 -20.96 17.97
CA GLY A 121 -1.68 -21.70 17.09
C GLY A 121 -1.88 -20.93 15.78
N LYS A 122 -2.07 -21.65 14.67
CA LYS A 122 -2.28 -21.05 13.35
C LYS A 122 -3.50 -20.10 13.27
N ASP A 123 -4.35 -20.15 14.29
CA ASP A 123 -5.63 -19.42 14.34
C ASP A 123 -5.63 -18.29 15.36
N CYS A 124 -4.48 -17.94 15.94
CA CYS A 124 -4.37 -16.83 16.89
C CYS A 124 -3.89 -15.53 16.19
N VAL A 125 -4.38 -14.39 16.68
CA VAL A 125 -3.90 -13.07 16.26
C VAL A 125 -2.40 -12.95 16.37
N ASP A 126 -1.84 -13.57 17.40
CA ASP A 126 -0.41 -13.58 17.70
C ASP A 126 0.41 -14.13 16.54
N SER A 127 0.01 -15.27 15.97
CA SER A 127 0.73 -15.85 14.83
C SER A 127 0.60 -14.96 13.59
N MET A 128 -0.58 -14.41 13.33
CA MET A 128 -0.79 -13.48 12.20
C MET A 128 0.03 -12.21 12.38
N LEU A 129 0.03 -11.63 13.57
CA LEU A 129 0.79 -10.41 13.84
C LEU A 129 2.29 -10.67 13.78
N VAL A 130 2.77 -11.77 14.35
CA VAL A 130 4.19 -12.15 14.31
C VAL A 130 4.65 -12.39 12.88
N GLU A 131 3.90 -13.16 12.10
CA GLU A 131 4.22 -13.42 10.69
C GLU A 131 4.27 -12.16 9.84
N ASN A 132 3.34 -11.23 10.07
CA ASN A 132 3.24 -10.02 9.26
C ASN A 132 4.08 -8.85 9.77
N CYS A 133 4.40 -8.81 11.06
CA CYS A 133 5.03 -7.67 11.71
C CYS A 133 6.43 -7.94 12.25
N SER A 134 7.03 -9.12 12.04
CA SER A 134 8.38 -9.45 12.51
C SER A 134 9.46 -8.58 11.87
N ASP A 135 9.33 -8.25 10.58
CA ASP A 135 10.29 -7.47 9.81
C ASP A 135 9.73 -6.13 9.30
N SER A 136 8.60 -5.70 9.88
CA SER A 136 7.88 -4.51 9.41
C SER A 136 7.07 -3.87 10.52
N TYR A 137 6.67 -2.61 10.31
CA TYR A 137 5.60 -2.00 11.09
C TYR A 137 4.25 -2.47 10.57
N CYS A 138 3.33 -2.81 11.46
CA CYS A 138 1.93 -3.03 11.14
C CYS A 138 1.10 -1.87 11.69
N LEU A 139 0.45 -1.14 10.80
CA LEU A 139 -0.54 -0.14 11.18
C LEU A 139 -1.89 -0.85 11.34
N ILE A 140 -2.38 -0.93 12.56
CA ILE A 140 -3.66 -1.58 12.85
C ILE A 140 -4.72 -0.50 13.02
N VAL A 141 -5.83 -0.66 12.29
CA VAL A 141 -7.01 0.22 12.33
C VAL A 141 -8.22 -0.61 12.73
N PRO A 142 -8.45 -0.80 14.04
CA PRO A 142 -9.50 -1.68 14.54
C PRO A 142 -10.90 -1.30 14.07
N SER A 143 -11.21 -0.01 13.98
CA SER A 143 -12.51 0.51 13.53
C SER A 143 -12.88 0.05 12.11
N HIS A 144 -11.91 -0.31 11.29
CA HIS A 144 -12.09 -0.77 9.91
C HIS A 144 -11.72 -2.23 9.70
N HIS A 145 -11.36 -2.95 10.77
CA HIS A 145 -10.88 -4.34 10.72
C HIS A 145 -9.72 -4.52 9.72
N LYS A 146 -8.81 -3.53 9.65
CA LYS A 146 -7.72 -3.50 8.66
C LYS A 146 -6.37 -3.34 9.31
N PHE A 147 -5.37 -3.90 8.66
CA PHE A 147 -3.98 -3.60 8.95
C PHE A 147 -3.19 -3.31 7.66
N VAL A 148 -2.13 -2.54 7.80
CA VAL A 148 -1.25 -2.14 6.70
C VAL A 148 0.19 -2.47 7.10
N ARG A 149 0.85 -3.32 6.31
CA ARG A 149 2.26 -3.64 6.52
C ARG A 149 3.15 -2.58 5.88
N VAL A 150 4.14 -2.09 6.64
CA VAL A 150 5.14 -1.13 6.18
C VAL A 150 6.53 -1.64 6.54
N ASP A 151 7.36 -1.90 5.54
CA ASP A 151 8.75 -2.35 5.74
C ASP A 151 9.52 -1.33 6.60
N PHE A 152 10.34 -1.81 7.54
CA PHE A 152 11.20 -0.99 8.40
C PHE A 152 12.13 -0.05 7.62
N LYS A 153 12.54 -0.46 6.42
CA LYS A 153 13.40 0.34 5.53
C LYS A 153 12.61 1.36 4.71
N SER A 154 11.29 1.32 4.74
CA SER A 154 10.46 2.20 3.95
C SER A 154 10.55 3.64 4.46
N ARG A 155 10.95 4.55 3.57
CA ARG A 155 10.88 6.00 3.83
C ARG A 155 9.46 6.57 3.75
N ASN A 156 8.49 5.71 3.48
CA ASN A 156 7.09 6.11 3.25
C ASN A 156 6.20 5.97 4.50
N LEU A 157 6.75 5.57 5.66
CA LEU A 157 5.97 5.37 6.87
C LEU A 157 5.08 6.58 7.17
N LEU A 158 5.64 7.79 7.18
CA LEU A 158 4.89 9.02 7.44
C LEU A 158 3.73 9.23 6.45
N LYS A 159 3.97 9.03 5.16
CA LYS A 159 2.93 9.17 4.12
C LYS A 159 1.79 8.17 4.30
N ILE A 160 2.12 6.95 4.73
CA ILE A 160 1.13 5.90 4.99
C ILE A 160 0.34 6.24 6.25
N LEU A 161 1.00 6.69 7.33
CA LEU A 161 0.34 7.16 8.54
C LEU A 161 -0.68 8.28 8.26
N GLN A 162 -0.26 9.29 7.51
CA GLN A 162 -1.14 10.40 7.10
C GLN A 162 -2.32 9.92 6.25
N LYS A 163 -2.11 8.95 5.35
CA LYS A 163 -3.17 8.38 4.53
C LYS A 163 -4.17 7.57 5.37
N VAL A 164 -3.69 6.79 6.34
CA VAL A 164 -4.52 5.93 7.20
C VAL A 164 -5.18 6.72 8.33
N GLN A 165 -4.69 7.92 8.64
CA GLN A 165 -5.28 8.80 9.65
C GLN A 165 -6.75 9.11 9.37
N SER A 166 -7.11 9.25 8.10
CA SER A 166 -8.47 9.58 7.66
C SER A 166 -9.47 8.41 7.68
N TRP A 167 -9.03 7.22 8.04
CA TRP A 167 -9.87 6.01 8.12
C TRP A 167 -10.59 5.90 9.47
#